data_2a86ce597c717ae83a49802b75bb6f07
#
_entry.id   2a86ce597c717ae83a49802b75bb6f07
#
_cell.length_a   1.000
_cell.length_b   1.000
_cell.length_c   1.000
_cell.angle_alpha   90.00
_cell.angle_beta   90.00
_cell.angle_gamma   90.00
#
_symmetry.space_group_name_H-M   'P 1'
#
loop_
_entity.id
_entity.type
_entity.pdbx_description
1 polymer ?
#
loop_
_entity_poly.entity_id
_entity_poly.type
_entity_poly.pdbx_seq_one_letter_code
_entity_poly.pdbx_strand_id
1 'polypeptide(L)'
;MKKIKILIPVYNDWESLIKLLDEINKVIEDIKNVEFDCMIVNDASTTKPPDIKVPKNIKKIEIFNMKQNKGHARCNAFGLRYLSKKDDFDHLIVMDGDGEDRPEEIKYLVNQALEDKKYRLLQKE
;
A
#
# COMPACT_ATOMS: atom_id res chain seq x y z
N MET A 1 17.19 8.89 5.24
CA MET A 1 16.05 7.98 5.50
C MET A 1 15.37 7.63 4.18
N LYS A 2 15.17 6.36 3.93
CA LYS A 2 14.42 5.92 2.73
C LYS A 2 12.93 6.02 2.96
N LYS A 3 12.19 6.32 1.89
CA LYS A 3 10.73 6.42 1.91
C LYS A 3 10.13 5.39 0.98
N ILE A 4 9.23 4.56 1.52
CA ILE A 4 8.53 3.53 0.76
C ILE A 4 7.04 3.82 0.78
N LYS A 5 6.43 3.86 -0.39
CA LYS A 5 4.97 3.95 -0.55
C LYS A 5 4.40 2.58 -0.84
N ILE A 6 3.28 2.27 -0.22
CA ILE A 6 2.55 1.02 -0.46
C ILE A 6 1.19 1.38 -1.03
N LEU A 7 0.93 0.90 -2.24
CA LEU A 7 -0.31 1.18 -2.97
C LEU A 7 -1.23 -0.03 -2.90
N ILE A 8 -2.46 0.17 -2.41
CA ILE A 8 -3.41 -0.90 -2.18
C ILE A 8 -4.79 -0.50 -2.73
N PRO A 9 -5.31 -1.21 -3.75
CA PRO A 9 -6.69 -1.01 -4.19
C PRO A 9 -7.66 -1.75 -3.26
N VAL A 10 -8.86 -1.22 -3.07
CA VAL A 10 -9.91 -1.86 -2.27
C VAL A 10 -11.26 -1.66 -2.92
N TYR A 11 -12.10 -2.71 -2.90
CA TYR A 11 -13.50 -2.65 -3.28
C TYR A 11 -14.32 -3.48 -2.29
N ASN A 12 -15.06 -2.79 -1.42
CA ASN A 12 -15.94 -3.37 -0.41
C ASN A 12 -15.27 -4.23 0.66
N ASP A 13 -14.08 -4.75 0.43
CA ASP A 13 -13.41 -5.67 1.33
C ASP A 13 -12.54 -4.91 2.35
N TRP A 14 -13.18 -4.08 3.15
CA TRP A 14 -12.49 -3.26 4.15
C TRP A 14 -11.86 -4.10 5.25
N GLU A 15 -12.48 -5.23 5.59
CA GLU A 15 -11.96 -6.13 6.60
C GLU A 15 -10.59 -6.69 6.20
N SER A 16 -10.46 -7.14 4.96
CA SER A 16 -9.19 -7.64 4.43
C SER A 16 -8.14 -6.53 4.38
N LEU A 17 -8.55 -5.31 4.03
CA LEU A 17 -7.64 -4.17 4.03
C LEU A 17 -7.08 -3.89 5.42
N ILE A 18 -7.94 -3.86 6.43
CA ILE A 18 -7.51 -3.61 7.80
C ILE A 18 -6.55 -4.70 8.27
N LYS A 19 -6.86 -5.95 7.95
CA LYS A 19 -5.97 -7.07 8.26
C LYS A 19 -4.61 -6.92 7.59
N LEU A 20 -4.59 -6.52 6.31
CA LEU A 20 -3.35 -6.30 5.57
C LEU A 20 -2.53 -5.18 6.21
N LEU A 21 -3.17 -4.08 6.59
CA LEU A 21 -2.47 -2.98 7.24
C LEU A 21 -1.83 -3.41 8.57
N ASP A 22 -2.52 -4.25 9.35
CA ASP A 22 -1.97 -4.80 10.58
C ASP A 22 -0.78 -5.71 10.31
N GLU A 23 -0.85 -6.53 9.27
CA GLU A 23 0.25 -7.41 8.89
C GLU A 23 1.47 -6.62 8.41
N ILE A 24 1.24 -5.58 7.60
CA ILE A 24 2.31 -4.68 7.18
C ILE A 24 2.97 -4.05 8.41
N ASN A 25 2.16 -3.54 9.32
CA ASN A 25 2.67 -2.90 10.54
C ASN A 25 3.59 -3.82 11.35
N LYS A 26 3.22 -5.08 11.46
CA LYS A 26 4.03 -6.06 12.18
C LYS A 26 5.34 -6.38 11.45
N VAL A 27 5.28 -6.53 10.14
CA VAL A 27 6.45 -6.87 9.31
C VAL A 27 7.49 -5.76 9.36
N ILE A 28 7.07 -4.50 9.33
CA ILE A 28 7.99 -3.36 9.27
C ILE A 28 8.46 -2.88 10.64
N GLU A 29 7.97 -3.49 11.72
CA GLU A 29 8.29 -3.07 13.09
C GLU A 29 9.80 -3.00 13.36
N ASP A 30 10.55 -3.97 12.86
CA ASP A 30 11.98 -4.07 13.09
C ASP A 30 12.83 -3.32 12.06
N ILE A 31 12.21 -2.70 11.09
CA ILE A 31 12.92 -1.99 10.02
C ILE A 31 13.15 -0.55 10.44
N LYS A 32 14.42 -0.17 10.55
CA LYS A 32 14.82 1.16 10.99
C LYS A 32 15.30 2.01 9.83
N ASN A 33 15.19 3.34 9.99
CA ASN A 33 15.61 4.33 9.00
C ASN A 33 14.83 4.24 7.68
N VAL A 34 13.60 3.78 7.74
CA VAL A 34 12.68 3.74 6.61
C VAL A 34 11.33 4.30 7.05
N GLU A 35 10.78 5.16 6.22
CA GLU A 35 9.45 5.72 6.44
C GLU A 35 8.48 5.03 5.50
N PHE A 36 7.37 4.52 6.04
CA PHE A 36 6.35 3.81 5.27
C PHE A 36 5.05 4.61 5.24
N ASP A 37 4.55 4.89 4.05
CA ASP A 37 3.24 5.49 3.82
C ASP A 37 2.40 4.55 2.99
N CYS A 38 1.09 4.54 3.22
CA CYS A 38 0.15 3.76 2.41
C CYS A 38 -0.77 4.69 1.63
N MET A 39 -0.99 4.35 0.38
CA MET A 39 -2.01 4.96 -0.47
C MET A 39 -3.05 3.91 -0.80
N ILE A 40 -4.28 4.16 -0.37
CA ILE A 40 -5.40 3.25 -0.63
C ILE A 40 -6.26 3.87 -1.71
N VAL A 41 -6.54 3.11 -2.76
CA VAL A 41 -7.45 3.54 -3.81
C VAL A 41 -8.76 2.79 -3.65
N ASN A 42 -9.78 3.51 -3.20
CA ASN A 42 -11.13 2.96 -3.05
C ASN A 42 -11.82 2.97 -4.41
N ASP A 43 -12.09 1.78 -4.93
CA ASP A 43 -12.66 1.59 -6.26
C ASP A 43 -14.19 1.75 -6.28
N ALA A 44 -14.66 2.86 -5.71
CA ALA A 44 -16.08 3.19 -5.60
C ALA A 44 -16.86 2.10 -4.85
N SER A 45 -16.38 1.74 -3.66
CA SER A 45 -17.05 0.77 -2.79
C SER A 45 -18.49 1.21 -2.50
N THR A 46 -19.39 0.24 -2.46
CA THR A 46 -20.79 0.48 -2.12
C THR A 46 -21.03 0.44 -0.62
N THR A 47 -20.12 -0.17 0.13
CA THR A 47 -20.17 -0.20 1.60
C THR A 47 -19.38 0.97 2.17
N LYS A 48 -19.86 1.50 3.30
CA LYS A 48 -19.20 2.62 3.95
C LYS A 48 -17.83 2.20 4.51
N PRO A 49 -16.77 2.97 4.25
CA PRO A 49 -15.47 2.68 4.85
C PRO A 49 -15.53 2.80 6.37
N PRO A 50 -14.89 1.88 7.09
CA PRO A 50 -14.76 2.03 8.54
C PRO A 50 -13.72 3.10 8.88
N ASP A 51 -13.69 3.51 10.15
CA ASP A 51 -12.60 4.35 10.62
C ASP A 51 -11.32 3.53 10.63
N ILE A 52 -10.35 3.98 9.83
CA ILE A 52 -9.07 3.29 9.74
C ILE A 52 -8.07 4.04 10.61
N LYS A 53 -7.60 3.36 11.67
CA LYS A 53 -6.55 3.91 12.51
C LYS A 53 -5.20 3.66 11.84
N VAL A 54 -4.35 4.68 11.83
CA VAL A 54 -3.00 4.54 11.28
C VAL A 54 -2.17 3.70 12.26
N PRO A 55 -1.71 2.51 11.84
CA PRO A 55 -0.85 1.70 12.71
C PRO A 55 0.44 2.41 13.07
N LYS A 56 1.02 2.00 14.19
CA LYS A 56 2.17 2.67 14.80
C LYS A 56 3.35 2.86 13.86
N ASN A 57 3.65 1.86 13.04
CA ASN A 57 4.84 1.86 12.18
C ASN A 57 4.60 2.42 10.79
N ILE A 58 3.36 2.77 10.47
CA ILE A 58 3.00 3.43 9.21
C ILE A 58 2.82 4.91 9.51
N LYS A 59 3.51 5.76 8.77
CA LYS A 59 3.48 7.20 9.06
C LYS A 59 2.14 7.82 8.74
N LYS A 60 1.59 7.51 7.55
CA LYS A 60 0.28 8.02 7.17
C LYS A 60 -0.42 7.09 6.19
N ILE A 61 -1.73 7.21 6.14
CA ILE A 61 -2.58 6.48 5.19
C ILE A 61 -3.43 7.52 4.47
N GLU A 62 -3.32 7.57 3.15
CA GLU A 62 -4.16 8.41 2.31
C GLU A 62 -5.17 7.53 1.57
N ILE A 63 -6.43 7.96 1.49
CA ILE A 63 -7.47 7.23 0.79
C ILE A 63 -7.97 8.08 -0.36
N PHE A 64 -7.90 7.55 -1.57
CA PHE A 64 -8.43 8.18 -2.77
C PHE A 64 -9.66 7.43 -3.23
N ASN A 65 -10.75 8.16 -3.43
CA ASN A 65 -12.03 7.57 -3.80
C ASN A 65 -12.27 7.75 -5.29
N MET A 66 -12.36 6.63 -6.02
CA MET A 66 -12.73 6.65 -7.43
C MET A 66 -14.22 6.96 -7.55
N LYS A 67 -14.60 7.67 -8.60
CA LYS A 67 -16.01 8.02 -8.84
C LYS A 67 -16.82 6.84 -9.33
N GLN A 68 -16.19 5.90 -10.02
CA GLN A 68 -16.82 4.72 -10.58
C GLN A 68 -15.93 3.51 -10.35
N ASN A 69 -16.53 2.34 -10.22
CA ASN A 69 -15.78 1.10 -10.15
C ASN A 69 -15.05 0.86 -11.47
N LYS A 70 -13.74 0.72 -11.42
CA LYS A 70 -12.87 0.56 -12.60
C LYS A 70 -12.05 -0.72 -12.58
N GLY A 71 -12.04 -1.44 -11.46
CA GLY A 71 -11.23 -2.63 -11.27
C GLY A 71 -9.85 -2.30 -10.70
N HIS A 72 -9.23 -3.28 -10.06
CA HIS A 72 -7.96 -3.08 -9.35
C HIS A 72 -6.83 -2.64 -10.28
N ALA A 73 -6.78 -3.17 -11.51
CA ALA A 73 -5.74 -2.77 -12.46
C ALA A 73 -5.79 -1.26 -12.77
N ARG A 74 -6.98 -0.71 -12.94
CA ARG A 74 -7.13 0.72 -13.21
C ARG A 74 -6.86 1.57 -11.97
N CYS A 75 -7.22 1.06 -10.78
CA CYS A 75 -6.90 1.72 -9.52
C CYS A 75 -5.39 1.80 -9.33
N ASN A 76 -4.67 0.73 -9.64
CA ASN A 76 -3.22 0.72 -9.57
C ASN A 76 -2.62 1.68 -10.58
N ALA A 77 -3.15 1.72 -11.81
CA ALA A 77 -2.67 2.65 -12.84
C ALA A 77 -2.88 4.10 -12.41
N PHE A 78 -4.03 4.42 -11.81
CA PHE A 78 -4.29 5.74 -11.26
C PHE A 78 -3.28 6.08 -10.17
N GLY A 79 -3.08 5.18 -9.22
CA GLY A 79 -2.17 5.39 -8.11
C GLY A 79 -0.73 5.59 -8.58
N LEU A 80 -0.28 4.76 -9.51
CA LEU A 80 1.06 4.89 -10.09
C LEU A 80 1.26 6.23 -10.77
N ARG A 81 0.26 6.67 -11.53
CA ARG A 81 0.31 7.95 -12.23
C ARG A 81 0.35 9.13 -11.26
N TYR A 82 -0.50 9.06 -10.22
CA TYR A 82 -0.54 10.09 -9.19
C TYR A 82 0.78 10.19 -8.44
N LEU A 83 1.31 9.04 -8.00
CA LEU A 83 2.53 8.99 -7.21
C LEU A 83 3.77 9.36 -8.02
N SER A 84 3.82 9.01 -9.31
CA SER A 84 4.95 9.36 -10.15
C SER A 84 5.11 10.87 -10.32
N LYS A 85 4.00 11.62 -10.25
CA LYS A 85 4.05 13.07 -10.32
C LYS A 85 4.56 13.71 -9.03
N LYS A 86 4.35 13.05 -7.91
CA LYS A 86 4.80 13.57 -6.61
C LYS A 86 6.28 13.31 -6.38
N ASP A 87 6.77 12.14 -6.78
CA ASP A 87 8.18 11.74 -6.68
C ASP A 87 8.79 12.04 -5.30
N ASP A 88 8.01 11.81 -4.24
CA ASP A 88 8.42 12.08 -2.87
C ASP A 88 8.77 10.80 -2.10
N PHE A 89 9.15 9.74 -2.81
CA PHE A 89 9.47 8.44 -2.23
C PHE A 89 10.59 7.76 -3.03
N ASP A 90 11.23 6.78 -2.42
CA ASP A 90 12.33 6.05 -3.05
C ASP A 90 11.85 4.77 -3.73
N HIS A 91 10.85 4.10 -3.17
CA HIS A 91 10.33 2.85 -3.71
C HIS A 91 8.82 2.79 -3.57
N LEU A 92 8.19 2.07 -4.49
CA LEU A 92 6.74 1.85 -4.50
C LEU A 92 6.46 0.36 -4.55
N ILE A 93 5.64 -0.11 -3.61
CA ILE A 93 5.20 -1.50 -3.55
C ILE A 93 3.69 -1.53 -3.79
N VAL A 94 3.23 -2.37 -4.72
CA VAL A 94 1.81 -2.58 -4.97
C VAL A 94 1.39 -3.89 -4.32
N MET A 95 0.33 -3.84 -3.49
CA MET A 95 -0.23 -5.02 -2.82
C MET A 95 -1.74 -5.08 -3.06
N ASP A 96 -2.27 -6.30 -3.12
CA ASP A 96 -3.71 -6.51 -3.18
C ASP A 96 -4.27 -6.71 -1.78
N GLY A 97 -5.36 -6.00 -1.48
CA GLY A 97 -6.02 -6.13 -0.17
C GLY A 97 -7.09 -7.21 -0.17
N ASP A 98 -6.82 -8.37 -0.76
CA ASP A 98 -7.81 -9.45 -0.91
C ASP A 98 -7.79 -10.48 0.22
N GLY A 99 -6.95 -10.27 1.23
CA GLY A 99 -6.84 -11.17 2.37
C GLY A 99 -5.94 -12.37 2.16
N GLU A 100 -5.33 -12.51 0.98
CA GLU A 100 -4.44 -13.63 0.67
C GLU A 100 -2.96 -13.29 0.89
N ASP A 101 -2.67 -12.07 1.32
CA ASP A 101 -1.29 -11.66 1.55
C ASP A 101 -0.72 -12.36 2.77
N ARG A 102 0.52 -12.83 2.63
CA ARG A 102 1.23 -13.50 3.71
C ARG A 102 2.34 -12.61 4.25
N PRO A 103 2.60 -12.63 5.55
CA PRO A 103 3.68 -11.82 6.13
C PRO A 103 5.03 -12.03 5.45
N GLU A 104 5.35 -13.25 5.05
CA GLU A 104 6.62 -13.57 4.37
C GLU A 104 6.73 -12.86 3.03
N GLU A 105 5.62 -12.77 2.27
CA GLU A 105 5.60 -12.08 0.99
C GLU A 105 5.80 -10.59 1.17
N ILE A 106 5.14 -10.01 2.17
CA ILE A 106 5.28 -8.60 2.50
C ILE A 106 6.73 -8.29 2.86
N LYS A 107 7.31 -9.11 3.73
CA LYS A 107 8.69 -8.96 4.14
C LYS A 107 9.65 -9.07 2.96
N TYR A 108 9.41 -10.02 2.07
CA TYR A 108 10.20 -10.20 0.87
C TYR A 108 10.19 -8.93 0.00
N LEU A 109 9.01 -8.37 -0.27
CA LEU A 109 8.87 -7.17 -1.08
C LEU A 109 9.60 -5.98 -0.45
N VAL A 110 9.45 -5.81 0.86
CA VAL A 110 10.11 -4.72 1.57
C VAL A 110 11.63 -4.87 1.51
N ASN A 111 12.14 -6.08 1.72
CA ASN A 111 13.58 -6.33 1.67
C ASN A 111 14.13 -6.09 0.27
N GLN A 112 13.40 -6.48 -0.77
CA GLN A 112 13.79 -6.21 -2.15
C GLN A 112 13.88 -4.70 -2.41
N ALA A 113 12.92 -3.95 -1.93
CA ALA A 113 12.93 -2.50 -2.07
C ALA A 113 14.15 -1.88 -1.39
N LEU A 114 14.51 -2.37 -0.21
CA LEU A 114 15.63 -1.83 0.56
C LEU A 114 16.98 -2.15 -0.08
N GLU A 115 17.08 -3.25 -0.81
CA GLU A 115 18.31 -3.64 -1.49
C GLU A 115 18.55 -2.87 -2.79
N ASP A 116 17.47 -2.36 -3.41
CA ASP A 116 17.58 -1.63 -4.66
C ASP A 116 18.08 -0.21 -4.42
N LYS A 117 19.10 0.19 -5.19
CA LYS A 117 19.66 1.54 -5.12
C LYS A 117 18.93 2.53 -6.02
N LYS A 118 18.09 2.02 -6.92
CA LYS A 118 17.32 2.84 -7.86
C LYS A 118 15.85 2.72 -7.56
N TYR A 119 15.07 3.76 -7.91
CA TYR A 119 13.62 3.69 -7.85
C TYR A 119 13.13 2.50 -8.68
N ARG A 120 12.24 1.73 -8.08
CA ARG A 120 11.73 0.54 -8.72
C ARG A 120 10.34 0.20 -8.20
N LEU A 121 9.44 -0.14 -9.12
CA LEU A 121 8.14 -0.68 -8.77
C LEU A 121 8.28 -2.16 -8.42
N LEU A 122 7.81 -2.54 -7.23
CA LEU A 122 7.72 -3.93 -6.81
C LEU A 122 6.26 -4.31 -6.65
N GLN A 123 5.92 -5.47 -7.15
CA GLN A 123 4.54 -5.95 -7.15
C GLN A 123 4.49 -7.41 -6.73
N LYS A 124 3.49 -7.74 -5.91
CA LYS A 124 3.18 -9.10 -5.54
C LYS A 124 2.61 -9.84 -6.77
N GLU A 125 3.11 -11.01 -7.03
CA GLU A 125 2.62 -11.86 -8.11
C GLU A 125 1.53 -12.80 -7.63
#